data_1d6bbace862d7066e1c6efe7670c5e0d
#
_entry.id   1d6bbace862d7066e1c6efe7670c5e0d
#
_cell.length_a   1.000
_cell.length_b   1.000
_cell.length_c   1.000
_cell.angle_alpha   90.00
_cell.angle_beta   90.00
_cell.angle_gamma   90.00
#
_symmetry.space_group_name_H-M   'P 1'
#
loop_
_entity.id
_entity.type
_entity.pdbx_description
1 polymer ?
#
loop_
_entity_poly.entity_id
_entity_poly.type
_entity_poly.pdbx_seq_one_letter_code
_entity_poly.pdbx_strand_id
1 'polypeptide(L)'
;MAGLDNSMQLDGTPGSTLSSLMQRIIDRLESRGVVGRPVTGRNEAARTSRAHPGGKREGHVSLVGAGPGDAELLTLRAARLISAADAVVYDALVGEDILTLIRDDAERIYVGKEAGNHTLAQEEINHLLVRLAHEGKHVVRLKGGDPFIFGRGGEEIEELVQYDVAFEVVPGVTAASGVSAYAGIPLTHRDYAQSCTFATGHLKNGTADLDWPALVRPNQTVVIYMGIGALAEISRQLIAHGMSPDTPAAAVQHGTRRNQRTVVATLCTLADAIAAAGMRPPALLIVGEVVRLQQRLDWFQKQLDAAATA
;
A
#
# COMPACT_ATOMS: atom_id res chain seq x y z
N MET A 1 -34.11 1.96 27.94
CA MET A 1 -33.13 0.89 28.21
C MET A 1 -33.47 -0.26 27.28
N ALA A 2 -32.70 -0.40 26.20
CA ALA A 2 -32.80 -1.56 25.31
C ALA A 2 -31.38 -2.13 25.21
N GLY A 3 -31.23 -3.36 25.74
CA GLY A 3 -29.96 -4.06 25.79
C GLY A 3 -29.47 -4.45 24.42
N LEU A 4 -28.20 -4.19 24.18
CA LEU A 4 -27.45 -4.74 23.03
C LEU A 4 -27.01 -6.15 23.42
N ASP A 5 -27.64 -7.15 22.82
CA ASP A 5 -27.24 -8.55 22.92
C ASP A 5 -25.98 -8.71 22.06
N ASN A 6 -24.85 -9.04 22.71
CA ASN A 6 -23.52 -9.12 22.13
C ASN A 6 -23.04 -10.58 22.16
N SER A 7 -23.72 -11.46 21.39
CA SER A 7 -23.30 -12.84 21.20
C SER A 7 -23.12 -13.14 19.71
N MET A 8 -21.96 -12.76 19.14
CA MET A 8 -21.51 -13.19 17.83
C MET A 8 -20.41 -14.24 18.01
N GLN A 9 -20.78 -15.52 17.98
CA GLN A 9 -19.81 -16.61 17.84
C GLN A 9 -19.15 -16.53 16.46
N LEU A 10 -17.83 -16.43 16.42
CA LEU A 10 -17.03 -16.44 15.21
C LEU A 10 -16.67 -17.89 14.89
N ASP A 11 -17.24 -18.44 13.82
CA ASP A 11 -16.84 -19.73 13.29
C ASP A 11 -15.46 -19.62 12.59
N GLY A 12 -14.55 -20.48 13.03
CA GLY A 12 -13.10 -20.30 12.88
C GLY A 12 -12.48 -20.81 11.58
N THR A 13 -12.75 -20.17 10.45
CA THR A 13 -11.87 -20.25 9.26
C THR A 13 -11.45 -18.85 8.81
N PRO A 14 -10.16 -18.48 8.87
CA PRO A 14 -9.72 -17.07 8.72
C PRO A 14 -10.06 -16.43 7.38
N GLY A 15 -10.06 -17.17 6.27
CA GLY A 15 -10.29 -16.61 4.92
C GLY A 15 -11.77 -16.35 4.59
N SER A 16 -12.69 -17.20 5.05
CA SER A 16 -14.13 -17.07 4.76
C SER A 16 -14.79 -15.94 5.57
N THR A 17 -14.25 -15.61 6.74
CA THR A 17 -14.80 -14.59 7.65
C THR A 17 -14.58 -13.17 7.15
N LEU A 18 -13.39 -12.86 6.63
CA LEU A 18 -13.07 -11.49 6.14
C LEU A 18 -13.92 -11.16 4.90
N SER A 19 -13.95 -12.06 3.91
CA SER A 19 -14.75 -11.87 2.70
C SER A 19 -16.24 -11.71 3.01
N SER A 20 -16.80 -12.52 3.90
CA SER A 20 -18.21 -12.45 4.28
C SER A 20 -18.53 -11.20 5.13
N LEU A 21 -17.61 -10.75 5.98
CA LEU A 21 -17.76 -9.51 6.73
C LEU A 21 -17.72 -8.28 5.84
N MET A 22 -16.72 -8.23 4.95
CA MET A 22 -16.59 -7.15 3.98
C MET A 22 -17.81 -7.06 3.06
N GLN A 23 -18.31 -8.20 2.58
CA GLN A 23 -19.52 -8.23 1.76
C GLN A 23 -20.73 -7.67 2.53
N ARG A 24 -20.95 -8.09 3.79
CA ARG A 24 -22.03 -7.53 4.62
C ARG A 24 -21.90 -6.03 4.87
N ILE A 25 -20.68 -5.51 5.03
CA ILE A 25 -20.43 -4.08 5.16
C ILE A 25 -20.78 -3.36 3.86
N ILE A 26 -20.33 -3.89 2.73
CA ILE A 26 -20.62 -3.35 1.40
C ILE A 26 -22.14 -3.32 1.16
N ASP A 27 -22.83 -4.43 1.33
CA ASP A 27 -24.29 -4.56 1.16
C ASP A 27 -25.06 -3.56 2.06
N ARG A 28 -24.61 -3.38 3.31
CA ARG A 28 -25.21 -2.43 4.25
C ARG A 28 -24.99 -0.97 3.85
N LEU A 29 -23.85 -0.64 3.26
CA LEU A 29 -23.55 0.71 2.80
C LEU A 29 -24.30 1.02 1.51
N GLU A 30 -24.43 0.05 0.62
CA GLU A 30 -25.22 0.18 -0.61
C GLU A 30 -26.73 0.34 -0.30
N SER A 31 -27.27 -0.47 0.62
CA SER A 31 -28.67 -0.37 1.06
C SER A 31 -29.02 0.97 1.72
N ARG A 32 -28.03 1.67 2.27
CA ARG A 32 -28.17 3.00 2.88
C ARG A 32 -27.85 4.15 1.92
N GLY A 33 -27.49 3.86 0.66
CA GLY A 33 -27.09 4.86 -0.33
C GLY A 33 -25.78 5.59 0.02
N VAL A 34 -25.00 5.07 0.99
CA VAL A 34 -23.70 5.64 1.40
C VAL A 34 -22.62 5.36 0.38
N VAL A 35 -22.73 4.23 -0.33
CA VAL A 35 -21.82 3.84 -1.41
C VAL A 35 -22.56 3.99 -2.74
N GLY A 36 -22.22 5.00 -3.49
CA GLY A 36 -22.75 5.20 -4.85
C GLY A 36 -22.19 4.19 -5.83
N ARG A 37 -22.89 3.98 -6.95
CA ARG A 37 -22.35 3.26 -8.11
C ARG A 37 -21.02 3.89 -8.55
N PRO A 38 -20.11 3.12 -9.21
CA PRO A 38 -18.86 3.68 -9.72
C PRO A 38 -19.16 4.95 -10.53
N VAL A 39 -18.49 6.04 -10.17
CA VAL A 39 -18.52 7.26 -10.98
C VAL A 39 -17.62 6.96 -12.18
N THR A 40 -18.19 6.38 -13.23
CA THR A 40 -17.53 6.38 -14.53
C THR A 40 -17.48 7.85 -14.96
N GLY A 41 -16.28 8.39 -15.00
CA GLY A 41 -16.05 9.81 -15.33
C GLY A 41 -16.41 10.13 -16.77
N ARG A 42 -17.71 10.29 -17.02
CA ARG A 42 -18.23 11.04 -18.16
C ARG A 42 -19.25 12.05 -17.63
N ASN A 43 -19.12 13.30 -18.07
CA ASN A 43 -20.06 14.39 -17.82
C ASN A 43 -21.50 13.90 -17.95
N GLU A 44 -22.35 14.20 -16.96
CA GLU A 44 -23.78 13.87 -16.96
C GLU A 44 -24.56 14.39 -18.19
N ALA A 45 -24.00 15.32 -18.95
CA ALA A 45 -24.59 15.85 -20.19
C ALA A 45 -24.68 14.81 -21.34
N ALA A 46 -24.04 13.61 -21.21
CA ALA A 46 -24.05 12.58 -22.26
C ALA A 46 -25.00 11.39 -21.98
N ARG A 47 -25.80 11.42 -20.93
CA ARG A 47 -26.66 10.29 -20.49
C ARG A 47 -27.97 10.12 -21.29
N THR A 48 -28.17 10.83 -22.39
CA THR A 48 -29.32 10.63 -23.29
C THR A 48 -29.01 9.90 -24.59
N SER A 49 -27.86 9.23 -24.71
CA SER A 49 -27.62 8.38 -25.87
C SER A 49 -28.18 6.97 -25.64
N ARG A 50 -29.22 6.64 -26.39
CA ARG A 50 -29.88 5.35 -26.53
C ARG A 50 -28.90 4.19 -26.54
N ALA A 51 -29.17 3.17 -25.70
CA ALA A 51 -28.55 1.85 -25.81
C ALA A 51 -28.71 1.36 -27.26
N HIS A 52 -27.57 1.23 -27.98
CA HIS A 52 -27.57 0.51 -29.25
C HIS A 52 -27.61 -0.98 -28.92
N PRO A 53 -28.55 -1.76 -29.45
CA PRO A 53 -28.53 -3.20 -29.33
C PRO A 53 -27.34 -3.70 -30.16
N GLY A 54 -26.29 -4.22 -29.49
CA GLY A 54 -25.06 -4.72 -30.10
C GLY A 54 -23.78 -3.93 -29.82
N GLY A 55 -23.83 -2.87 -28.99
CA GLY A 55 -22.63 -2.11 -28.57
C GLY A 55 -21.69 -2.94 -27.67
N LYS A 56 -20.43 -3.05 -28.06
CA LYS A 56 -19.36 -3.66 -27.28
C LYS A 56 -19.31 -2.94 -25.91
N ARG A 57 -19.31 -3.70 -24.80
CA ARG A 57 -19.16 -3.12 -23.45
C ARG A 57 -17.85 -2.34 -23.39
N GLU A 58 -17.90 -1.07 -23.05
CA GLU A 58 -16.68 -0.28 -22.83
C GLU A 58 -16.05 -0.72 -21.51
N GLY A 59 -14.81 -1.23 -21.56
CA GLY A 59 -14.06 -1.58 -20.39
C GLY A 59 -13.45 -0.35 -19.73
N HIS A 60 -12.98 -0.53 -18.51
CA HIS A 60 -12.27 0.52 -17.76
C HIS A 60 -11.25 -0.07 -16.80
N VAL A 61 -10.30 0.76 -16.36
CA VAL A 61 -9.27 0.37 -15.39
C VAL A 61 -9.46 1.13 -14.09
N SER A 62 -9.57 0.41 -12.97
CA SER A 62 -9.48 0.98 -11.63
C SER A 62 -8.08 0.74 -11.08
N LEU A 63 -7.28 1.80 -10.91
CA LEU A 63 -5.97 1.75 -10.26
C LEU A 63 -6.18 1.84 -8.76
N VAL A 64 -5.93 0.75 -8.02
CA VAL A 64 -6.38 0.57 -6.64
C VAL A 64 -5.21 0.33 -5.71
N GLY A 65 -5.14 1.10 -4.62
CA GLY A 65 -4.23 0.86 -3.52
C GLY A 65 -4.69 -0.27 -2.60
N ALA A 66 -3.82 -1.25 -2.42
CA ALA A 66 -4.06 -2.42 -1.56
C ALA A 66 -3.72 -2.17 -0.08
N GLY A 67 -3.21 -0.98 0.26
CA GLY A 67 -2.71 -0.74 1.61
C GLY A 67 -1.37 -1.42 1.90
N PRO A 68 -0.88 -1.32 3.14
CA PRO A 68 0.49 -1.72 3.50
C PRO A 68 0.66 -3.22 3.80
N GLY A 69 -0.41 -3.99 3.85
CA GLY A 69 -0.34 -5.43 4.11
C GLY A 69 -1.56 -6.04 4.80
N ASP A 70 -2.07 -5.40 5.84
CA ASP A 70 -3.31 -5.81 6.52
C ASP A 70 -4.52 -5.51 5.63
N ALA A 71 -5.33 -6.52 5.35
CA ALA A 71 -6.53 -6.40 4.51
C ALA A 71 -7.61 -5.51 5.12
N GLU A 72 -7.65 -5.34 6.45
CA GLU A 72 -8.58 -4.42 7.11
C GLU A 72 -8.25 -2.94 6.86
N LEU A 73 -7.05 -2.65 6.32
CA LEU A 73 -6.65 -1.32 5.90
C LEU A 73 -7.06 -0.98 4.45
N LEU A 74 -7.78 -1.86 3.77
CA LEU A 74 -8.39 -1.52 2.49
C LEU A 74 -9.43 -0.42 2.64
N THR A 75 -9.50 0.47 1.67
CA THR A 75 -10.65 1.35 1.58
C THR A 75 -11.90 0.55 1.16
N LEU A 76 -13.07 0.94 1.63
CA LEU A 76 -14.34 0.31 1.23
C LEU A 76 -14.53 0.31 -0.29
N ARG A 77 -14.06 1.37 -0.98
CA ARG A 77 -14.09 1.44 -2.44
C ARG A 77 -13.18 0.40 -3.08
N ALA A 78 -11.96 0.22 -2.55
CA ALA A 78 -11.03 -0.78 -3.03
C ALA A 78 -11.63 -2.19 -2.92
N ALA A 79 -12.15 -2.57 -1.75
CA ALA A 79 -12.74 -3.88 -1.52
C ALA A 79 -13.90 -4.16 -2.49
N ARG A 80 -14.81 -3.18 -2.70
CA ARG A 80 -15.92 -3.30 -3.64
C ARG A 80 -15.45 -3.47 -5.09
N LEU A 81 -14.46 -2.73 -5.53
CA LEU A 81 -13.94 -2.83 -6.89
C LEU A 81 -13.24 -4.17 -7.13
N ILE A 82 -12.45 -4.65 -6.17
CA ILE A 82 -11.79 -5.96 -6.23
C ILE A 82 -12.83 -7.08 -6.38
N SER A 83 -13.90 -7.05 -5.57
CA SER A 83 -14.95 -8.07 -5.61
C SER A 83 -15.85 -8.00 -6.84
N ALA A 84 -15.84 -6.89 -7.60
CA ALA A 84 -16.65 -6.69 -8.81
C ALA A 84 -15.84 -6.80 -10.11
N ALA A 85 -14.51 -6.94 -10.05
CA ALA A 85 -13.63 -6.94 -11.21
C ALA A 85 -13.84 -8.16 -12.11
N ASP A 86 -13.68 -7.97 -13.43
CA ASP A 86 -13.58 -9.07 -14.42
C ASP A 86 -12.13 -9.58 -14.51
N ALA A 87 -11.15 -8.71 -14.26
CA ALA A 87 -9.74 -9.07 -14.22
C ALA A 87 -9.01 -8.26 -13.13
N VAL A 88 -8.13 -8.91 -12.37
CA VAL A 88 -7.27 -8.27 -11.36
C VAL A 88 -5.81 -8.49 -11.71
N VAL A 89 -5.09 -7.39 -11.97
CA VAL A 89 -3.65 -7.38 -12.27
C VAL A 89 -2.92 -6.91 -11.02
N TYR A 90 -2.05 -7.75 -10.43
CA TYR A 90 -1.45 -7.48 -9.12
C TYR A 90 0.04 -7.87 -9.06
N ASP A 91 0.76 -7.33 -8.07
CA ASP A 91 2.19 -7.58 -7.85
C ASP A 91 2.47 -8.21 -6.47
N ALA A 92 3.75 -8.52 -6.21
CA ALA A 92 4.22 -9.25 -5.02
C ALA A 92 3.96 -8.53 -3.67
N LEU A 93 3.62 -7.25 -3.66
CA LEU A 93 3.37 -6.50 -2.42
C LEU A 93 1.94 -6.66 -1.92
N VAL A 94 1.04 -7.14 -2.76
CA VAL A 94 -0.35 -7.42 -2.36
C VAL A 94 -0.41 -8.63 -1.43
N GLY A 95 -1.13 -8.51 -0.32
CA GLY A 95 -1.31 -9.60 0.65
C GLY A 95 -2.24 -10.70 0.12
N GLU A 96 -1.97 -11.95 0.50
CA GLU A 96 -2.81 -13.10 0.11
C GLU A 96 -4.26 -12.93 0.58
N ASP A 97 -4.47 -12.40 1.79
CA ASP A 97 -5.80 -12.15 2.35
C ASP A 97 -6.64 -11.21 1.45
N ILE A 98 -5.99 -10.24 0.79
CA ILE A 98 -6.65 -9.34 -0.15
C ILE A 98 -7.06 -10.08 -1.43
N LEU A 99 -6.23 -11.02 -1.88
CA LEU A 99 -6.53 -11.82 -3.07
C LEU A 99 -7.75 -12.74 -2.88
N THR A 100 -8.13 -13.04 -1.62
CA THR A 100 -9.35 -13.80 -1.33
C THR A 100 -10.64 -13.04 -1.64
N LEU A 101 -10.57 -11.71 -1.78
CA LEU A 101 -11.71 -10.86 -2.17
C LEU A 101 -12.03 -10.91 -3.66
N ILE A 102 -11.13 -11.47 -4.47
CA ILE A 102 -11.31 -11.60 -5.91
C ILE A 102 -12.29 -12.75 -6.18
N ARG A 103 -13.31 -12.49 -7.01
CA ARG A 103 -14.27 -13.53 -7.42
C ARG A 103 -13.57 -14.74 -8.05
N ASP A 104 -14.15 -15.91 -7.89
CA ASP A 104 -13.58 -17.15 -8.44
C ASP A 104 -13.53 -17.16 -9.97
N ASP A 105 -14.49 -16.47 -10.62
CA ASP A 105 -14.60 -16.35 -12.07
C ASP A 105 -13.82 -15.17 -12.67
N ALA A 106 -13.19 -14.33 -11.83
CA ALA A 106 -12.36 -13.23 -12.31
C ALA A 106 -10.95 -13.71 -12.71
N GLU A 107 -10.43 -13.15 -13.77
CA GLU A 107 -9.06 -13.42 -14.23
C GLU A 107 -8.03 -12.84 -13.26
N ARG A 108 -7.12 -13.67 -12.72
CA ARG A 108 -6.05 -13.25 -11.80
C ARG A 108 -4.72 -13.23 -12.53
N ILE A 109 -4.13 -12.04 -12.70
CA ILE A 109 -2.90 -11.85 -13.47
C ILE A 109 -1.80 -11.30 -12.56
N TYR A 110 -0.82 -12.13 -12.26
CA TYR A 110 0.36 -11.72 -11.51
C TYR A 110 1.39 -11.07 -12.43
N VAL A 111 1.87 -9.88 -12.06
CA VAL A 111 2.86 -9.11 -12.83
C VAL A 111 4.10 -8.73 -11.98
N GLY A 112 4.23 -9.32 -10.80
CA GLY A 112 5.39 -9.11 -9.93
C GLY A 112 6.66 -9.82 -10.42
N LYS A 113 7.78 -9.49 -9.78
CA LYS A 113 9.07 -10.16 -10.05
C LYS A 113 9.08 -11.53 -9.39
N GLU A 114 9.27 -12.58 -10.17
CA GLU A 114 9.59 -13.90 -9.67
C GLU A 114 11.05 -14.24 -9.96
N ALA A 115 11.71 -14.93 -9.00
CA ALA A 115 13.06 -15.41 -9.20
C ALA A 115 13.06 -16.47 -10.32
N GLY A 116 13.68 -16.14 -11.46
CA GLY A 116 13.82 -17.07 -12.61
C GLY A 116 12.82 -16.86 -13.74
N ASN A 117 11.80 -15.99 -13.62
CA ASN A 117 10.87 -15.66 -14.70
C ASN A 117 11.15 -14.25 -15.24
N HIS A 118 10.94 -14.06 -16.55
CA HIS A 118 11.01 -12.73 -17.15
C HIS A 118 10.00 -11.80 -16.46
N THR A 119 10.52 -10.83 -15.72
CA THR A 119 9.70 -9.75 -15.17
C THR A 119 9.13 -8.96 -16.33
N LEU A 120 7.81 -8.81 -16.38
CA LEU A 120 7.19 -7.91 -17.33
C LEU A 120 7.77 -6.50 -17.15
N ALA A 121 8.23 -5.88 -18.24
CA ALA A 121 8.61 -4.49 -18.23
C ALA A 121 7.39 -3.63 -17.91
N GLN A 122 7.59 -2.42 -17.38
CA GLN A 122 6.45 -1.54 -17.05
C GLN A 122 5.57 -1.27 -18.28
N GLU A 123 6.16 -1.11 -19.45
CA GLU A 123 5.45 -0.93 -20.72
C GLU A 123 4.54 -2.13 -21.06
N GLU A 124 5.00 -3.35 -20.79
CA GLU A 124 4.20 -4.56 -21.01
C GLU A 124 3.00 -4.64 -20.06
N ILE A 125 3.18 -4.19 -18.80
CA ILE A 125 2.07 -4.07 -17.83
C ILE A 125 1.06 -3.03 -18.32
N ASN A 126 1.53 -1.88 -18.78
CA ASN A 126 0.67 -0.82 -19.29
C ASN A 126 -0.15 -1.29 -20.49
N HIS A 127 0.51 -1.92 -21.48
CA HIS A 127 -0.17 -2.49 -22.64
C HIS A 127 -1.15 -3.60 -22.28
N LEU A 128 -0.84 -4.42 -21.25
CA LEU A 128 -1.77 -5.42 -20.73
C LEU A 128 -3.06 -4.79 -20.22
N LEU A 129 -2.96 -3.71 -19.43
CA LEU A 129 -4.13 -2.99 -18.90
C LEU A 129 -5.00 -2.42 -20.03
N VAL A 130 -4.38 -1.78 -21.02
CA VAL A 130 -5.04 -1.25 -22.22
C VAL A 130 -5.80 -2.34 -22.98
N ARG A 131 -5.12 -3.48 -23.24
CA ARG A 131 -5.71 -4.62 -23.96
C ARG A 131 -6.94 -5.17 -23.24
N LEU A 132 -6.83 -5.43 -21.93
CA LEU A 132 -7.95 -5.96 -21.14
C LEU A 132 -9.15 -5.00 -21.12
N ALA A 133 -8.91 -3.69 -21.03
CA ALA A 133 -9.97 -2.69 -21.12
C ALA A 133 -10.63 -2.67 -22.51
N HIS A 134 -9.85 -2.76 -23.59
CA HIS A 134 -10.39 -2.84 -24.95
C HIS A 134 -11.18 -4.13 -25.23
N GLU A 135 -10.94 -5.19 -24.46
CA GLU A 135 -11.76 -6.40 -24.44
C GLU A 135 -13.14 -6.18 -23.77
N GLY A 136 -13.36 -4.99 -23.16
CA GLY A 136 -14.61 -4.64 -22.49
C GLY A 136 -14.66 -5.04 -21.01
N LYS A 137 -13.51 -5.41 -20.42
CA LYS A 137 -13.40 -5.82 -19.02
C LYS A 137 -13.34 -4.63 -18.05
N HIS A 138 -13.92 -4.81 -16.87
CA HIS A 138 -13.58 -4.01 -15.69
C HIS A 138 -12.30 -4.58 -15.08
N VAL A 139 -11.20 -3.85 -15.24
CA VAL A 139 -9.86 -4.25 -14.77
C VAL A 139 -9.53 -3.54 -13.48
N VAL A 140 -9.13 -4.27 -12.46
CA VAL A 140 -8.53 -3.71 -11.26
C VAL A 140 -7.01 -3.92 -11.33
N ARG A 141 -6.25 -2.83 -11.42
CA ARG A 141 -4.80 -2.83 -11.20
C ARG A 141 -4.55 -2.60 -9.70
N LEU A 142 -4.20 -3.66 -9.00
CA LEU A 142 -4.02 -3.66 -7.54
C LEU A 142 -2.55 -3.49 -7.19
N LYS A 143 -2.23 -2.46 -6.39
CA LYS A 143 -0.85 -2.05 -6.05
C LYS A 143 -0.67 -1.99 -4.54
N GLY A 144 0.42 -2.54 -4.02
CA GLY A 144 0.75 -2.41 -2.59
C GLY A 144 0.85 -0.95 -2.15
N GLY A 145 0.35 -0.61 -0.97
CA GLY A 145 0.31 0.75 -0.45
C GLY A 145 -0.67 1.64 -1.20
N ASP A 146 -0.19 2.79 -1.64
CA ASP A 146 -0.93 3.78 -2.45
C ASP A 146 -0.35 3.84 -3.87
N PRO A 147 -1.18 3.88 -4.93
CA PRO A 147 -0.70 3.86 -6.31
C PRO A 147 0.21 5.02 -6.70
N PHE A 148 0.02 6.19 -6.09
CA PHE A 148 0.74 7.42 -6.40
C PHE A 148 1.92 7.72 -5.47
N ILE A 149 2.15 6.87 -4.44
CA ILE A 149 3.29 7.02 -3.54
C ILE A 149 4.34 5.95 -3.87
N PHE A 150 5.32 6.30 -4.68
CA PHE A 150 6.40 5.42 -5.18
C PHE A 150 5.91 4.12 -5.86
N GLY A 151 4.66 4.14 -6.35
CA GLY A 151 4.01 3.00 -6.99
C GLY A 151 4.01 3.05 -8.52
N ARG A 152 4.57 4.07 -9.15
CA ARG A 152 4.56 4.29 -10.62
C ARG A 152 3.16 4.38 -11.23
N GLY A 153 2.12 4.60 -10.41
CA GLY A 153 0.75 4.68 -10.88
C GLY A 153 0.52 5.81 -11.90
N GLY A 154 1.29 6.91 -11.81
CA GLY A 154 1.24 7.99 -12.81
C GLY A 154 1.60 7.49 -14.21
N GLU A 155 2.67 6.70 -14.35
CA GLU A 155 3.11 6.13 -15.63
C GLU A 155 2.04 5.19 -16.23
N GLU A 156 1.38 4.38 -15.39
CA GLU A 156 0.28 3.51 -15.83
C GLU A 156 -0.93 4.32 -16.34
N ILE A 157 -1.28 5.42 -15.66
CA ILE A 157 -2.40 6.29 -16.07
C ILE A 157 -2.08 7.09 -17.34
N GLU A 158 -0.86 7.60 -17.50
CA GLU A 158 -0.44 8.31 -18.72
C GLU A 158 -0.64 7.44 -19.95
N GLU A 159 -0.31 6.17 -19.87
CA GLU A 159 -0.54 5.21 -20.96
C GLU A 159 -2.04 5.00 -21.24
N LEU A 160 -2.86 4.80 -20.19
CA LEU A 160 -4.31 4.64 -20.37
C LEU A 160 -4.94 5.85 -21.09
N VAL A 161 -4.48 7.07 -20.75
CA VAL A 161 -4.93 8.30 -21.42
C VAL A 161 -4.56 8.31 -22.91
N GLN A 162 -3.36 7.86 -23.28
CA GLN A 162 -2.91 7.81 -24.67
C GLN A 162 -3.78 6.88 -25.54
N TYR A 163 -4.36 5.83 -24.93
CA TYR A 163 -5.21 4.85 -25.61
C TYR A 163 -6.71 5.05 -25.38
N ASP A 164 -7.13 6.23 -24.91
CA ASP A 164 -8.53 6.58 -24.63
C ASP A 164 -9.25 5.57 -23.70
N VAL A 165 -8.52 4.91 -22.81
CA VAL A 165 -9.09 4.00 -21.81
C VAL A 165 -9.65 4.78 -20.64
N ALA A 166 -10.91 4.55 -20.29
CA ALA A 166 -11.52 5.11 -19.10
C ALA A 166 -10.89 4.53 -17.83
N PHE A 167 -10.59 5.38 -16.86
CA PHE A 167 -9.96 4.94 -15.61
C PHE A 167 -10.47 5.72 -14.39
N GLU A 168 -10.20 5.16 -13.23
CA GLU A 168 -10.29 5.82 -11.94
C GLU A 168 -9.09 5.46 -11.07
N VAL A 169 -8.77 6.30 -10.08
CA VAL A 169 -7.73 6.03 -9.09
C VAL A 169 -8.35 5.97 -7.70
N VAL A 170 -8.08 4.89 -7.00
CA VAL A 170 -8.55 4.67 -5.62
C VAL A 170 -7.34 4.65 -4.70
N PRO A 171 -7.17 5.65 -3.83
CA PRO A 171 -6.04 5.69 -2.93
C PRO A 171 -6.04 4.50 -1.95
N GLY A 172 -4.86 4.16 -1.45
CA GLY A 172 -4.68 3.20 -0.38
C GLY A 172 -3.92 3.79 0.79
N VAL A 173 -3.93 3.11 1.93
CA VAL A 173 -3.06 3.48 3.04
C VAL A 173 -1.61 3.23 2.62
N THR A 174 -0.84 4.31 2.44
CA THR A 174 0.56 4.17 2.06
C THR A 174 1.39 3.54 3.18
N ALA A 175 2.47 2.84 2.84
CA ALA A 175 3.35 2.18 3.82
C ALA A 175 3.86 3.16 4.89
N ALA A 176 4.18 4.40 4.56
CA ALA A 176 4.60 5.40 5.56
C ALA A 176 3.57 5.55 6.68
N SER A 177 2.29 5.66 6.35
CA SER A 177 1.21 5.83 7.33
C SER A 177 0.89 4.52 8.07
N GLY A 178 0.66 3.43 7.34
CA GLY A 178 0.23 2.18 7.96
C GLY A 178 1.33 1.51 8.79
N VAL A 179 2.53 1.39 8.22
CA VAL A 179 3.66 0.75 8.91
C VAL A 179 4.09 1.52 10.14
N SER A 180 4.15 2.86 10.07
CA SER A 180 4.51 3.69 11.22
C SER A 180 3.49 3.58 12.36
N ALA A 181 2.20 3.53 12.05
CA ALA A 181 1.13 3.35 13.04
C ALA A 181 1.25 2.00 13.75
N TYR A 182 1.50 0.92 13.00
CA TYR A 182 1.65 -0.43 13.54
C TYR A 182 2.98 -0.65 14.29
N ALA A 183 4.02 0.10 13.92
CA ALA A 183 5.29 0.09 14.64
C ALA A 183 5.29 0.98 15.91
N GLY A 184 4.22 1.76 16.17
CA GLY A 184 4.17 2.70 17.28
C GLY A 184 5.11 3.91 17.10
N ILE A 185 5.35 4.32 15.83
CA ILE A 185 6.22 5.46 15.50
C ILE A 185 5.37 6.53 14.82
N PRO A 186 4.84 7.53 15.53
CA PRO A 186 4.08 8.60 14.88
C PRO A 186 5.01 9.44 14.00
N LEU A 187 4.64 9.64 12.73
CA LEU A 187 5.49 10.39 11.78
C LEU A 187 5.61 11.89 12.12
N THR A 188 4.65 12.43 12.84
CA THR A 188 4.67 13.78 13.35
C THR A 188 4.32 13.80 14.83
N HIS A 189 4.93 14.73 15.57
CA HIS A 189 4.67 14.90 16.99
C HIS A 189 5.00 16.33 17.39
N ARG A 190 4.18 16.96 18.22
CA ARG A 190 4.36 18.37 18.62
C ARG A 190 5.77 18.68 19.13
N ASP A 191 6.36 17.76 19.89
CA ASP A 191 7.66 17.97 20.55
C ASP A 191 8.86 17.41 19.78
N TYR A 192 8.62 16.55 18.74
CA TYR A 192 9.71 15.84 18.05
C TYR A 192 9.81 16.16 16.57
N ALA A 193 8.67 16.30 15.86
CA ALA A 193 8.70 16.53 14.42
C ALA A 193 7.44 17.23 13.92
N GLN A 194 7.60 18.41 13.32
CA GLN A 194 6.52 19.19 12.72
C GLN A 194 6.42 18.97 11.20
N SER A 195 7.37 18.24 10.62
CA SER A 195 7.37 17.90 9.19
C SER A 195 7.74 16.44 8.97
N CYS A 196 7.29 15.87 7.85
CA CYS A 196 7.64 14.54 7.44
C CYS A 196 7.92 14.53 5.93
N THR A 197 9.08 13.99 5.55
CA THR A 197 9.47 13.85 4.14
C THR A 197 9.52 12.39 3.76
N PHE A 198 8.89 12.06 2.62
CA PHE A 198 8.98 10.74 1.99
C PHE A 198 10.03 10.79 0.90
N ALA A 199 10.95 9.84 0.93
CA ALA A 199 12.00 9.67 -0.06
C ALA A 199 12.09 8.21 -0.52
N THR A 200 12.73 7.96 -1.66
CA THR A 200 13.02 6.61 -2.14
C THR A 200 14.50 6.33 -2.13
N GLY A 201 14.90 5.18 -1.59
CA GLY A 201 16.27 4.70 -1.66
C GLY A 201 16.59 3.95 -2.96
N HIS A 202 15.60 3.77 -3.85
CA HIS A 202 15.81 3.13 -5.15
C HIS A 202 16.12 4.17 -6.23
N LEU A 203 17.29 4.06 -6.81
CA LEU A 203 17.86 5.06 -7.69
C LEU A 203 18.12 4.48 -9.07
N LYS A 204 17.82 5.28 -10.09
CA LYS A 204 17.92 4.88 -11.50
C LYS A 204 19.31 4.40 -11.91
N ASN A 205 20.36 4.85 -11.21
CA ASN A 205 21.77 4.61 -11.57
C ASN A 205 22.64 4.11 -10.40
N GLY A 206 22.03 3.57 -9.34
CA GLY A 206 22.77 3.06 -8.18
C GLY A 206 23.38 4.12 -7.27
N THR A 207 23.26 5.41 -7.58
CA THR A 207 23.67 6.54 -6.77
C THR A 207 22.46 7.27 -6.24
N ALA A 208 22.45 7.53 -4.92
CA ALA A 208 21.38 8.29 -4.27
C ALA A 208 21.51 9.78 -4.63
N ASP A 209 20.83 10.20 -5.68
CA ASP A 209 20.74 11.61 -6.08
C ASP A 209 19.51 12.25 -5.40
N LEU A 210 19.55 12.29 -4.04
CA LEU A 210 18.54 12.94 -3.23
C LEU A 210 19.02 14.33 -2.80
N ASP A 211 18.10 15.26 -2.59
CA ASP A 211 18.40 16.55 -1.96
C ASP A 211 18.69 16.32 -0.46
N TRP A 212 19.92 15.89 -0.17
CA TRP A 212 20.36 15.57 1.18
C TRP A 212 20.21 16.73 2.15
N PRO A 213 20.55 17.99 1.79
CA PRO A 213 20.29 19.14 2.64
C PRO A 213 18.81 19.30 3.03
N ALA A 214 17.88 18.98 2.16
CA ALA A 214 16.46 19.04 2.49
C ALA A 214 16.00 17.92 3.44
N LEU A 215 16.75 16.84 3.54
CA LEU A 215 16.44 15.70 4.42
C LEU A 215 17.02 15.84 5.84
N VAL A 216 17.93 16.77 6.10
CA VAL A 216 18.60 16.93 7.41
C VAL A 216 18.08 18.11 8.22
N ARG A 217 16.84 18.54 7.98
CA ARG A 217 16.24 19.68 8.68
C ARG A 217 15.87 19.32 10.13
N PRO A 218 15.99 20.27 11.08
CA PRO A 218 15.53 20.07 12.44
C PRO A 218 14.03 19.74 12.50
N ASN A 219 13.61 18.95 13.48
CA ASN A 219 12.22 18.62 13.74
C ASN A 219 11.49 18.00 12.52
N GLN A 220 12.23 17.21 11.75
CA GLN A 220 11.71 16.51 10.57
C GLN A 220 11.87 15.00 10.75
N THR A 221 10.83 14.25 10.37
CA THR A 221 10.92 12.82 10.17
C THR A 221 11.19 12.52 8.70
N VAL A 222 12.15 11.64 8.43
CA VAL A 222 12.42 11.16 7.07
C VAL A 222 11.99 9.70 6.97
N VAL A 223 11.11 9.41 6.02
CA VAL A 223 10.65 8.05 5.72
C VAL A 223 11.20 7.65 4.36
N ILE A 224 11.95 6.54 4.32
CA ILE A 224 12.64 6.11 3.11
C ILE A 224 12.08 4.76 2.66
N TYR A 225 11.45 4.78 1.48
CA TYR A 225 10.97 3.61 0.78
C TYR A 225 12.12 2.93 0.03
N MET A 226 12.08 1.61 -0.08
CA MET A 226 13.06 0.83 -0.85
C MET A 226 14.52 1.08 -0.45
N GLY A 227 14.75 1.51 0.81
CA GLY A 227 16.06 1.98 1.28
C GLY A 227 16.99 0.90 1.81
N ILE A 228 16.54 -0.35 2.05
CA ILE A 228 17.35 -1.40 2.70
C ILE A 228 18.66 -1.65 1.94
N GLY A 229 18.59 -1.80 0.61
CA GLY A 229 19.76 -2.11 -0.21
C GLY A 229 20.81 -0.98 -0.29
N ALA A 230 20.41 0.25 0.01
CA ALA A 230 21.27 1.44 -0.03
C ALA A 230 21.48 2.07 1.36
N LEU A 231 21.07 1.38 2.45
CA LEU A 231 21.01 1.98 3.78
C LEU A 231 22.36 2.53 4.26
N ALA A 232 23.46 1.81 4.08
CA ALA A 232 24.78 2.27 4.48
C ALA A 232 25.14 3.60 3.79
N GLU A 233 24.87 3.73 2.50
CA GLU A 233 25.08 4.97 1.75
C GLU A 233 24.13 6.08 2.19
N ILE A 234 22.86 5.77 2.39
CA ILE A 234 21.86 6.73 2.89
C ILE A 234 22.28 7.28 4.26
N SER A 235 22.67 6.42 5.19
CA SER A 235 23.16 6.84 6.51
C SER A 235 24.39 7.72 6.40
N ARG A 236 25.36 7.32 5.58
CA ARG A 236 26.58 8.10 5.33
C ARG A 236 26.28 9.49 4.78
N GLN A 237 25.37 9.60 3.83
CA GLN A 237 24.99 10.87 3.21
C GLN A 237 24.24 11.79 4.18
N LEU A 238 23.27 11.26 4.93
CA LEU A 238 22.56 12.06 5.93
C LEU A 238 23.53 12.61 6.98
N ILE A 239 24.48 11.82 7.45
CA ILE A 239 25.51 12.24 8.41
C ILE A 239 26.44 13.29 7.77
N ALA A 240 26.90 13.05 6.55
CA ALA A 240 27.79 13.99 5.84
C ALA A 240 27.17 15.38 5.62
N HIS A 241 25.81 15.43 5.52
CA HIS A 241 25.08 16.68 5.35
C HIS A 241 24.57 17.27 6.68
N GLY A 242 25.00 16.74 7.84
CA GLY A 242 24.79 17.38 9.14
C GLY A 242 23.77 16.71 10.06
N MET A 243 23.19 15.56 9.69
CA MET A 243 22.38 14.79 10.63
C MET A 243 23.29 14.12 11.67
N SER A 244 22.91 14.17 12.95
CA SER A 244 23.68 13.49 13.99
C SER A 244 23.74 11.98 13.74
N PRO A 245 24.92 11.34 13.88
CA PRO A 245 25.03 9.87 13.81
C PRO A 245 24.18 9.17 14.87
N ASP A 246 23.88 9.84 15.99
CA ASP A 246 23.05 9.32 17.08
C ASP A 246 21.55 9.57 16.86
N THR A 247 21.14 10.16 15.71
CA THR A 247 19.72 10.33 15.38
C THR A 247 19.01 8.98 15.42
N PRO A 248 17.89 8.85 16.15
CA PRO A 248 17.13 7.61 16.20
C PRO A 248 16.62 7.20 14.83
N ALA A 249 16.75 5.92 14.53
CA ALA A 249 16.31 5.37 13.26
C ALA A 249 15.71 3.98 13.46
N ALA A 250 14.75 3.63 12.63
CA ALA A 250 14.07 2.34 12.66
C ALA A 250 13.93 1.75 11.25
N ALA A 251 13.95 0.43 11.18
CA ALA A 251 13.51 -0.33 10.02
C ALA A 251 12.34 -1.23 10.40
N VAL A 252 11.29 -1.23 9.60
CA VAL A 252 10.11 -2.05 9.83
C VAL A 252 9.89 -2.92 8.60
N GLN A 253 10.04 -4.23 8.77
CA GLN A 253 9.86 -5.26 7.74
C GLN A 253 8.45 -5.85 7.84
N HIS A 254 7.82 -6.16 6.70
CA HIS A 254 6.50 -6.76 6.62
C HIS A 254 5.44 -6.01 7.46
N GLY A 255 5.53 -4.69 7.45
CA GLY A 255 4.67 -3.84 8.29
C GLY A 255 3.19 -4.15 8.13
N THR A 256 2.46 -4.05 9.22
CA THR A 256 1.02 -4.35 9.38
C THR A 256 0.64 -5.83 9.28
N ARG A 257 1.57 -6.72 8.98
CA ARG A 257 1.33 -8.17 8.90
C ARG A 257 1.72 -8.86 10.21
N ARG A 258 1.20 -10.06 10.45
CA ARG A 258 1.51 -10.85 11.65
C ARG A 258 3.00 -11.16 11.83
N ASN A 259 3.78 -11.15 10.76
CA ASN A 259 5.22 -11.33 10.76
C ASN A 259 5.99 -10.01 10.68
N GLN A 260 5.38 -8.90 11.11
CA GLN A 260 6.06 -7.62 11.24
C GLN A 260 7.26 -7.74 12.17
N ARG A 261 8.38 -7.13 11.79
CA ARG A 261 9.59 -7.03 12.61
C ARG A 261 10.09 -5.60 12.60
N THR A 262 10.40 -5.08 13.76
CA THR A 262 10.92 -3.72 13.93
C THR A 262 12.32 -3.78 14.52
N VAL A 263 13.28 -3.11 13.90
CA VAL A 263 14.64 -2.88 14.42
C VAL A 263 14.79 -1.39 14.67
N VAL A 264 15.13 -1.03 15.91
CA VAL A 264 15.40 0.35 16.34
C VAL A 264 16.88 0.47 16.69
N ALA A 265 17.53 1.51 16.19
CA ALA A 265 18.94 1.81 16.40
C ALA A 265 19.19 3.31 16.25
N THR A 266 20.43 3.71 16.11
CA THR A 266 20.81 5.06 15.65
C THR A 266 21.15 5.05 14.16
N LEU A 267 21.19 6.21 13.54
CA LEU A 267 21.50 6.33 12.11
C LEU A 267 22.84 5.68 11.74
N CYS A 268 23.85 5.79 12.59
CA CYS A 268 25.17 5.17 12.35
C CYS A 268 25.20 3.65 12.56
N THR A 269 24.29 3.09 13.37
CA THR A 269 24.31 1.65 13.74
C THR A 269 23.20 0.84 13.07
N LEU A 270 22.24 1.50 12.40
CA LEU A 270 21.06 0.84 11.85
C LEU A 270 21.42 -0.21 10.79
N ALA A 271 22.43 0.06 9.94
CA ALA A 271 22.83 -0.88 8.90
C ALA A 271 23.33 -2.21 9.48
N ASP A 272 24.18 -2.15 10.51
CA ASP A 272 24.71 -3.33 11.19
C ASP A 272 23.60 -4.06 11.95
N ALA A 273 22.71 -3.34 12.62
CA ALA A 273 21.58 -3.91 13.34
C ALA A 273 20.62 -4.67 12.41
N ILE A 274 20.33 -4.12 11.23
CA ILE A 274 19.51 -4.77 10.20
C ILE A 274 20.19 -6.01 9.66
N ALA A 275 21.50 -5.95 9.38
CA ALA A 275 22.27 -7.10 8.91
C ALA A 275 22.28 -8.22 9.94
N ALA A 276 22.55 -7.91 11.21
CA ALA A 276 22.51 -8.86 12.32
C ALA A 276 21.13 -9.49 12.51
N ALA A 277 20.06 -8.72 12.30
CA ALA A 277 18.68 -9.22 12.35
C ALA A 277 18.28 -10.03 11.11
N GLY A 278 19.11 -10.09 10.06
CA GLY A 278 18.77 -10.75 8.78
C GLY A 278 17.56 -10.15 8.09
N MET A 279 17.30 -8.86 8.29
CA MET A 279 16.14 -8.16 7.71
C MET A 279 16.34 -7.93 6.22
N ARG A 280 15.29 -8.16 5.43
CA ARG A 280 15.28 -8.05 3.95
C ARG A 280 14.07 -7.25 3.48
N PRO A 281 14.04 -6.77 2.22
CA PRO A 281 12.84 -6.20 1.62
C PRO A 281 11.64 -7.18 1.65
N PRO A 282 10.39 -6.67 1.72
CA PRO A 282 10.04 -5.26 1.81
C PRO A 282 10.19 -4.69 3.22
N ALA A 283 10.80 -3.53 3.35
CA ALA A 283 10.91 -2.83 4.62
C ALA A 283 10.93 -1.31 4.41
N LEU A 284 10.44 -0.59 5.42
CA LEU A 284 10.40 0.86 5.48
C LEU A 284 11.43 1.37 6.49
N LEU A 285 12.15 2.43 6.15
CA LEU A 285 13.06 3.10 7.07
C LEU A 285 12.42 4.39 7.59
N ILE A 286 12.56 4.65 8.88
CA ILE A 286 12.07 5.87 9.53
C ILE A 286 13.22 6.47 10.33
N VAL A 287 13.59 7.70 10.05
CA VAL A 287 14.69 8.42 10.69
C VAL A 287 14.17 9.70 11.33
N GLY A 288 14.49 9.91 12.60
CA GLY A 288 14.11 11.12 13.33
C GLY A 288 13.77 10.85 14.79
N GLU A 289 13.64 11.91 15.56
CA GLU A 289 13.40 11.89 17.01
C GLU A 289 12.11 11.16 17.42
N VAL A 290 11.12 11.08 16.55
CA VAL A 290 9.85 10.35 16.77
C VAL A 290 10.07 8.85 17.03
N VAL A 291 11.18 8.29 16.56
CA VAL A 291 11.51 6.87 16.76
C VAL A 291 11.71 6.55 18.25
N ARG A 292 12.09 7.52 19.10
CA ARG A 292 12.16 7.35 20.55
C ARG A 292 10.85 6.94 21.20
N LEU A 293 9.73 7.21 20.53
CA LEU A 293 8.41 6.87 21.05
C LEU A 293 8.04 5.39 20.84
N GLN A 294 8.75 4.69 19.95
CA GLN A 294 8.44 3.33 19.54
C GLN A 294 8.21 2.40 20.73
N GLN A 295 9.15 2.30 21.63
CA GLN A 295 9.08 1.37 22.76
C GLN A 295 7.83 1.60 23.65
N ARG A 296 7.42 2.84 23.79
CA ARG A 296 6.22 3.21 24.59
C ARG A 296 4.92 2.94 23.86
N LEU A 297 4.91 3.18 22.55
CA LEU A 297 3.71 3.19 21.72
C LEU A 297 3.53 1.90 20.90
N ASP A 298 4.44 0.94 21.01
CA ASP A 298 4.36 -0.37 20.35
C ASP A 298 3.18 -1.18 20.90
N TRP A 299 2.05 -1.07 20.24
CA TRP A 299 0.82 -1.75 20.61
C TRP A 299 0.66 -3.06 19.84
N PHE A 300 1.09 -3.09 18.58
CA PHE A 300 0.85 -4.22 17.70
C PHE A 300 1.72 -5.42 18.06
N GLN A 301 3.03 -5.22 18.30
CA GLN A 301 3.91 -6.30 18.73
C GLN A 301 3.47 -6.89 20.08
N LYS A 302 3.06 -6.04 21.02
CA LYS A 302 2.53 -6.49 22.30
C LYS A 302 1.27 -7.35 22.16
N GLN A 303 0.40 -7.05 21.18
CA GLN A 303 -0.77 -7.89 20.89
C GLN A 303 -0.35 -9.23 20.27
N LEU A 304 0.63 -9.22 19.33
CA LEU A 304 1.15 -10.46 18.75
C LEU A 304 1.78 -11.37 19.79
N ASP A 305 2.58 -10.80 20.69
CA ASP A 305 3.24 -11.54 21.77
C ASP A 305 2.23 -12.13 22.75
N ALA A 306 1.20 -11.37 23.12
CA ALA A 306 0.10 -11.85 23.97
C ALA A 306 -0.70 -12.99 23.30
N ALA A 307 -0.96 -12.89 22.00
CA ALA A 307 -1.65 -13.94 21.25
C ALA A 307 -0.82 -15.22 21.07
N ALA A 308 0.51 -15.11 21.06
CA ALA A 308 1.41 -16.27 20.97
C ALA A 308 1.55 -17.04 22.30
N THR A 309 1.17 -16.42 23.42
CA THR A 309 1.23 -16.99 24.78
C THR A 309 -0.10 -17.51 25.29
N ALA A 310 -1.20 -17.26 24.58
CA ALA A 310 -2.54 -17.74 24.88
C ALA A 310 -2.88 -19.04 24.13
#